data_1f2e265220f5f47d788e04f02844ebf4
#
_entry.id   1f2e265220f5f47d788e04f02844ebf4
#
_cell.length_a   1.000
_cell.length_b   1.000
_cell.length_c   1.000
_cell.angle_alpha   90.00
_cell.angle_beta   90.00
_cell.angle_gamma   90.00
#
_symmetry.space_group_name_H-M   'P 1'
#
loop_
_entity.id
_entity.type
_entity.pdbx_description
1 polymer ?
#
loop_
_entity_poly.entity_id
_entity_poly.type
_entity_poly.pdbx_seq_one_letter_code
_entity_poly.pdbx_strand_id
1 'polypeptide(L)'
;LGDVYKRQILGKYDLWSRYEPEQRGVVIAYASVYGGTENAANILACRLREQGVQVEMFDTSVTPASYILAAAFRFSHVVLAAPTYNGGVFVTMENLLHDLTAHGLKGRRAAYIENGSWAPTSARGMQKLLEPLNWETAADTVTLRSALRQGQQEDLERMAAQLAESVKA
;
A
#
# COMPACT_ATOMS: atom_id res chain seq x y z
N LEU A 1 -5.27 -18.09 31.58
CA LEU A 1 -5.78 -17.64 30.28
C LEU A 1 -5.98 -16.13 30.23
N GLY A 2 -6.60 -15.50 31.22
CA GLY A 2 -6.82 -14.05 31.28
C GLY A 2 -5.55 -13.20 31.30
N ASP A 3 -4.54 -13.62 32.01
CA ASP A 3 -3.26 -12.89 32.13
C ASP A 3 -2.41 -12.99 30.85
N VAL A 4 -2.44 -14.12 30.16
CA VAL A 4 -1.78 -14.30 28.87
C VAL A 4 -2.41 -13.38 27.82
N TYR A 5 -3.74 -13.30 27.79
CA TYR A 5 -4.48 -12.43 26.88
C TYR A 5 -4.23 -10.95 27.16
N LYS A 6 -4.21 -10.55 28.44
CA LYS A 6 -3.86 -9.17 28.82
C LYS A 6 -2.46 -8.78 28.43
N ARG A 7 -1.46 -9.64 28.61
CA ARG A 7 -0.07 -9.39 28.22
C ARG A 7 0.08 -9.26 26.70
N GLN A 8 -0.64 -10.08 25.92
CA GLN A 8 -0.64 -9.98 24.46
C GLN A 8 -1.25 -8.65 23.99
N ILE A 9 -2.37 -8.24 24.58
CA ILE A 9 -3.02 -6.96 24.24
C ILE A 9 -2.12 -5.78 24.63
N LEU A 10 -1.55 -5.80 25.83
CA LEU A 10 -0.62 -4.75 26.26
C LEU A 10 0.62 -4.65 25.36
N GLY A 11 1.16 -5.79 24.91
CA GLY A 11 2.26 -5.82 23.95
C GLY A 11 1.91 -5.17 22.62
N LYS A 12 0.68 -5.42 22.12
CA LYS A 12 0.20 -4.76 20.90
C LYS A 12 -0.02 -3.26 21.08
N TYR A 13 -0.58 -2.85 22.19
CA TYR A 13 -0.72 -1.42 22.54
C TYR A 13 0.63 -0.69 22.58
N ASP A 14 1.65 -1.34 23.13
CA ASP A 14 3.00 -0.79 23.18
C ASP A 14 3.59 -0.60 21.76
N LEU A 15 3.44 -1.59 20.89
CA LEU A 15 3.84 -1.47 19.48
C LEU A 15 3.09 -0.35 18.75
N TRP A 16 1.78 -0.27 18.91
CA TRP A 16 0.96 0.76 18.26
C TRP A 16 1.28 2.16 18.77
N SER A 17 1.54 2.33 20.07
CA SER A 17 1.93 3.62 20.65
C SER A 17 3.27 4.13 20.11
N ARG A 18 4.15 3.23 19.70
CA ARG A 18 5.46 3.54 19.07
C ARG A 18 5.39 3.53 17.54
N TYR A 19 4.23 3.31 16.96
CA TYR A 19 4.04 3.12 15.51
C TYR A 19 4.91 1.99 14.92
N GLU A 20 5.27 0.99 15.70
CA GLU A 20 5.99 -0.18 15.24
C GLU A 20 5.02 -1.18 14.60
N PRO A 21 5.34 -1.77 13.43
CA PRO A 21 4.50 -2.78 12.82
C PRO A 21 4.52 -4.08 13.62
N GLU A 22 3.37 -4.75 13.69
CA GLU A 22 3.27 -6.08 14.31
C GLU A 22 3.92 -7.16 13.46
N GLN A 23 3.89 -6.98 12.14
CA GLN A 23 4.32 -7.97 11.17
C GLN A 23 5.10 -7.33 10.02
N ARG A 24 6.12 -8.02 9.56
CA ARG A 24 6.81 -7.69 8.31
C ARG A 24 6.01 -8.27 7.15
N GLY A 25 5.57 -7.44 6.26
CA GLY A 25 4.77 -7.80 5.11
C GLY A 25 4.20 -6.58 4.42
N VAL A 26 3.34 -6.80 3.44
CA VAL A 26 2.84 -5.77 2.55
C VAL A 26 1.32 -5.72 2.56
N VAL A 27 0.76 -4.55 2.75
CA VAL A 27 -0.64 -4.24 2.46
C VAL A 27 -0.71 -3.58 1.10
N ILE A 28 -1.55 -4.08 0.21
CA ILE A 28 -1.84 -3.46 -1.08
C ILE A 28 -3.25 -2.89 -1.03
N ALA A 29 -3.36 -1.56 -1.00
CA ALA A 29 -4.62 -0.85 -1.18
C ALA A 29 -4.72 -0.37 -2.62
N TYR A 30 -5.77 -0.74 -3.32
CA TYR A 30 -5.95 -0.35 -4.71
C TYR A 30 -7.33 0.24 -4.99
N ALA A 31 -7.38 1.16 -5.95
CA ALA A 31 -8.58 1.63 -6.61
C ALA A 31 -8.50 1.28 -8.10
N SER A 32 -9.58 0.84 -8.69
CA SER A 32 -9.61 0.52 -10.12
C SER A 32 -10.94 0.89 -10.73
N VAL A 33 -10.91 1.50 -11.92
CA VAL A 33 -12.13 1.86 -12.67
C VAL A 33 -12.45 0.79 -13.73
N TYR A 34 -11.44 0.39 -14.49
CA TYR A 34 -11.59 -0.54 -15.64
C TYR A 34 -10.77 -1.83 -15.46
N GLY A 35 -10.36 -2.17 -14.26
CA GLY A 35 -9.65 -3.41 -13.95
C GLY A 35 -8.13 -3.38 -14.20
N GLY A 36 -7.57 -2.37 -14.85
CA GLY A 36 -6.13 -2.32 -15.16
C GLY A 36 -5.25 -2.18 -13.92
N THR A 37 -5.62 -1.32 -12.99
CA THR A 37 -4.91 -1.13 -11.73
C THR A 37 -5.07 -2.35 -10.81
N GLU A 38 -6.28 -2.92 -10.75
CA GLU A 38 -6.57 -4.15 -10.02
C GLU A 38 -5.72 -5.31 -10.52
N ASN A 39 -5.64 -5.49 -11.84
CA ASN A 39 -4.81 -6.54 -12.43
C ASN A 39 -3.33 -6.40 -12.04
N ALA A 40 -2.79 -5.19 -12.09
CA ALA A 40 -1.42 -4.92 -11.66
C ALA A 40 -1.20 -5.22 -10.16
N ALA A 41 -2.16 -4.83 -9.32
CA ALA A 41 -2.12 -5.12 -7.89
C ALA A 41 -2.14 -6.64 -7.61
N ASN A 42 -2.96 -7.40 -8.34
CA ASN A 42 -3.02 -8.86 -8.23
C ASN A 42 -1.71 -9.53 -8.66
N ILE A 43 -1.12 -9.08 -9.77
CA ILE A 43 0.18 -9.61 -10.24
C ILE A 43 1.27 -9.32 -9.20
N LEU A 44 1.35 -8.09 -8.70
CA LEU A 44 2.30 -7.74 -7.64
C LEU A 44 2.13 -8.62 -6.41
N ALA A 45 0.89 -8.84 -5.96
CA ALA A 45 0.60 -9.69 -4.81
C ALA A 45 1.06 -11.15 -5.04
N CYS A 46 0.83 -11.70 -6.23
CA CYS A 46 1.31 -13.04 -6.60
C CYS A 46 2.84 -13.11 -6.55
N ARG A 47 3.54 -12.15 -7.15
CA ARG A 47 5.01 -12.11 -7.18
C ARG A 47 5.62 -11.96 -5.78
N LEU A 48 4.99 -11.18 -4.90
CA LEU A 48 5.42 -11.05 -3.51
C LEU A 48 5.24 -12.36 -2.74
N ARG A 49 4.09 -13.02 -2.90
CA ARG A 49 3.81 -14.31 -2.26
C ARG A 49 4.75 -15.41 -2.73
N GLU A 50 5.09 -15.46 -4.00
CA GLU A 50 6.10 -16.36 -4.57
C GLU A 50 7.48 -16.16 -3.91
N GLN A 51 7.79 -14.96 -3.44
CA GLN A 51 9.02 -14.63 -2.72
C GLN A 51 8.90 -14.81 -1.19
N GLY A 52 7.79 -15.40 -0.71
CA GLY A 52 7.54 -15.66 0.71
C GLY A 52 7.13 -14.45 1.53
N VAL A 53 6.71 -13.36 0.89
CA VAL A 53 6.22 -12.16 1.57
C VAL A 53 4.73 -12.33 1.89
N GLN A 54 4.35 -12.01 3.13
CA GLN A 54 2.94 -11.96 3.52
C GLN A 54 2.26 -10.73 2.90
N VAL A 55 1.12 -10.93 2.25
CA VAL A 55 0.40 -9.88 1.52
C VAL A 55 -1.09 -9.92 1.83
N GLU A 56 -1.64 -8.79 2.22
CA GLU A 56 -3.08 -8.52 2.23
C GLU A 56 -3.45 -7.48 1.18
N MET A 57 -4.60 -7.66 0.55
CA MET A 57 -5.10 -6.77 -0.51
C MET A 57 -6.47 -6.22 -0.16
N PHE A 58 -6.68 -4.95 -0.49
CA PHE A 58 -7.95 -4.27 -0.28
C PHE A 58 -8.32 -3.40 -1.46
N ASP A 59 -9.55 -3.57 -1.95
CA ASP A 59 -10.18 -2.63 -2.86
C ASP A 59 -10.78 -1.47 -2.05
N THR A 60 -10.29 -0.26 -2.28
CA THR A 60 -10.74 0.95 -1.57
C THR A 60 -12.16 1.36 -1.91
N SER A 61 -12.73 0.80 -2.98
CA SER A 61 -14.11 1.11 -3.42
C SER A 61 -15.17 0.33 -2.65
N VAL A 62 -14.80 -0.83 -2.09
CA VAL A 62 -15.74 -1.73 -1.39
C VAL A 62 -15.35 -2.02 0.06
N THR A 63 -14.11 -1.74 0.44
CA THR A 63 -13.61 -1.97 1.81
C THR A 63 -13.66 -0.68 2.61
N PRO A 64 -14.30 -0.68 3.79
CA PRO A 64 -14.25 0.48 4.67
C PRO A 64 -12.80 0.86 5.03
N ALA A 65 -12.48 2.14 5.01
CA ALA A 65 -11.13 2.65 5.27
C ALA A 65 -10.55 2.18 6.61
N SER A 66 -11.41 1.98 7.62
CA SER A 66 -11.01 1.48 8.95
C SER A 66 -10.32 0.11 8.91
N TYR A 67 -10.73 -0.79 8.01
CA TYR A 67 -10.08 -2.10 7.86
C TYR A 67 -8.70 -1.98 7.21
N ILE A 68 -8.58 -1.12 6.20
CA ILE A 68 -7.31 -0.85 5.52
C ILE A 68 -6.34 -0.16 6.47
N LEU A 69 -6.84 0.79 7.26
CA LEU A 69 -6.08 1.48 8.28
C LEU A 69 -5.54 0.50 9.33
N ALA A 70 -6.39 -0.40 9.83
CA ALA A 70 -5.98 -1.44 10.78
C ALA A 70 -4.88 -2.35 10.19
N ALA A 71 -4.99 -2.73 8.92
CA ALA A 71 -3.95 -3.50 8.24
C ALA A 71 -2.65 -2.68 8.07
N ALA A 72 -2.72 -1.39 7.75
CA ALA A 72 -1.56 -0.51 7.66
C ALA A 72 -0.85 -0.33 9.01
N PHE A 73 -1.58 -0.35 10.12
CA PHE A 73 -0.98 -0.39 11.47
C PHE A 73 -0.27 -1.71 11.77
N ARG A 74 -0.78 -2.80 11.24
CA ARG A 74 -0.22 -4.14 11.47
C ARG A 74 1.03 -4.43 10.64
N PHE A 75 1.03 -4.03 9.36
CA PHE A 75 2.11 -4.36 8.42
C PHE A 75 3.16 -3.25 8.29
N SER A 76 4.37 -3.63 7.89
CA SER A 76 5.50 -2.72 7.74
C SER A 76 5.50 -1.91 6.44
N HIS A 77 4.91 -2.45 5.38
CA HIS A 77 4.93 -1.87 4.04
C HIS A 77 3.52 -1.68 3.49
N VAL A 78 3.30 -0.59 2.78
CA VAL A 78 2.02 -0.26 2.14
C VAL A 78 2.25 0.07 0.68
N VAL A 79 1.57 -0.66 -0.21
CA VAL A 79 1.50 -0.34 -1.63
C VAL A 79 0.18 0.36 -1.92
N LEU A 80 0.25 1.49 -2.57
CA LEU A 80 -0.89 2.30 -2.96
C LEU A 80 -0.99 2.32 -4.48
N ALA A 81 -2.09 1.76 -5.00
CA ALA A 81 -2.32 1.63 -6.43
C ALA A 81 -3.61 2.36 -6.83
N ALA A 82 -3.50 3.42 -7.62
CA ALA A 82 -4.67 4.21 -8.00
C ALA A 82 -4.57 4.79 -9.41
N PRO A 83 -5.71 4.91 -10.12
CA PRO A 83 -5.75 5.66 -11.36
C PRO A 83 -5.72 7.16 -11.09
N THR A 84 -5.22 7.89 -12.09
CA THR A 84 -5.36 9.33 -12.17
C THR A 84 -6.79 9.68 -12.58
N TYR A 85 -7.43 10.53 -11.82
CA TYR A 85 -8.78 11.00 -12.07
C TYR A 85 -8.82 12.53 -11.95
N ASN A 86 -9.30 13.21 -12.99
CA ASN A 86 -9.33 14.69 -13.07
C ASN A 86 -8.00 15.37 -12.69
N GLY A 87 -6.88 14.79 -13.11
CA GLY A 87 -5.54 15.29 -12.79
C GLY A 87 -5.07 15.05 -11.35
N GLY A 88 -5.85 14.33 -10.54
CA GLY A 88 -5.57 14.00 -9.14
C GLY A 88 -5.61 12.49 -8.87
N VAL A 89 -5.72 12.15 -7.60
CA VAL A 89 -5.87 10.78 -7.11
C VAL A 89 -7.35 10.38 -7.19
N PHE A 90 -7.64 9.12 -7.50
CA PHE A 90 -9.01 8.62 -7.46
C PHE A 90 -9.62 8.75 -6.06
N VAL A 91 -10.87 9.18 -5.98
CA VAL A 91 -11.51 9.66 -4.75
C VAL A 91 -11.48 8.67 -3.59
N THR A 92 -11.68 7.38 -3.82
CA THR A 92 -11.66 6.39 -2.73
C THR A 92 -10.28 6.20 -2.14
N MET A 93 -9.24 6.28 -2.97
CA MET A 93 -7.85 6.28 -2.52
C MET A 93 -7.51 7.58 -1.78
N GLU A 94 -7.93 8.72 -2.30
CA GLU A 94 -7.70 10.03 -1.65
C GLU A 94 -8.30 10.06 -0.24
N ASN A 95 -9.52 9.55 -0.06
CA ASN A 95 -10.17 9.44 1.26
C ASN A 95 -9.35 8.56 2.22
N LEU A 96 -8.86 7.40 1.75
CA LEU A 96 -7.98 6.54 2.55
C LEU A 96 -6.71 7.27 3.00
N LEU A 97 -6.08 8.03 2.10
CA LEU A 97 -4.86 8.76 2.41
C LEU A 97 -5.09 9.87 3.42
N HIS A 98 -6.23 10.55 3.36
CA HIS A 98 -6.64 11.52 4.38
C HIS A 98 -6.82 10.86 5.74
N ASP A 99 -7.44 9.68 5.80
CA ASP A 99 -7.61 8.93 7.05
C ASP A 99 -6.26 8.48 7.63
N LEU A 100 -5.36 7.95 6.80
CA LEU A 100 -4.00 7.59 7.23
C LEU A 100 -3.25 8.78 7.82
N THR A 101 -3.36 9.93 7.18
CA THR A 101 -2.71 11.18 7.62
C THR A 101 -3.34 11.71 8.90
N ALA A 102 -4.66 11.69 9.01
CA ALA A 102 -5.38 12.12 10.20
C ALA A 102 -5.02 11.27 11.45
N HIS A 103 -4.76 9.99 11.26
CA HIS A 103 -4.31 9.11 12.35
C HIS A 103 -2.80 9.19 12.63
N GLY A 104 -2.05 9.93 11.82
CA GLY A 104 -0.62 10.16 12.02
C GLY A 104 0.23 8.90 11.99
N LEU A 105 -0.15 7.88 11.21
CA LEU A 105 0.57 6.61 11.14
C LEU A 105 2.00 6.81 10.60
N LYS A 106 2.99 6.57 11.45
CA LYS A 106 4.43 6.72 11.15
C LYS A 106 5.12 5.36 11.01
N GLY A 107 6.39 5.39 10.59
CA GLY A 107 7.24 4.20 10.60
C GLY A 107 6.81 3.14 9.58
N ARG A 108 6.23 3.54 8.45
CA ARG A 108 5.89 2.65 7.34
C ARG A 108 6.73 2.97 6.12
N ARG A 109 6.83 2.02 5.20
CA ARG A 109 7.45 2.20 3.90
C ARG A 109 6.40 2.05 2.81
N ALA A 110 6.43 2.94 1.83
CA ALA A 110 5.45 3.00 0.76
C ALA A 110 6.03 2.62 -0.60
N ALA A 111 5.17 2.05 -1.47
CA ALA A 111 5.41 1.97 -2.90
C ALA A 111 4.13 2.34 -3.66
N TYR A 112 4.28 2.81 -4.89
CA TYR A 112 3.19 3.42 -5.63
C TYR A 112 3.04 2.78 -7.01
N ILE A 113 1.79 2.48 -7.37
CA ILE A 113 1.38 2.14 -8.73
C ILE A 113 0.40 3.20 -9.19
N GLU A 114 0.72 3.89 -10.25
CA GLU A 114 -0.16 4.86 -10.88
C GLU A 114 -0.67 4.34 -12.22
N ASN A 115 -1.87 4.75 -12.59
CA ASN A 115 -2.45 4.46 -13.88
C ASN A 115 -3.09 5.71 -14.49
N GLY A 116 -2.86 5.92 -15.77
CA GLY A 116 -3.46 7.04 -16.49
C GLY A 116 -3.20 6.95 -17.99
N SER A 117 -4.23 7.23 -18.79
CA SER A 117 -4.15 7.10 -20.25
C SER A 117 -3.22 8.15 -20.89
N TRP A 118 -3.26 9.38 -20.43
CA TRP A 118 -2.56 10.53 -21.03
C TRP A 118 -1.42 11.05 -20.16
N ALA A 119 -1.70 11.42 -18.94
CA ALA A 119 -0.75 12.00 -18.01
C ALA A 119 -0.99 11.38 -16.61
N PRO A 120 -0.39 10.22 -16.30
CA PRO A 120 -0.49 9.65 -14.97
C PRO A 120 0.20 10.59 -13.97
N THR A 121 -0.55 10.98 -12.93
CA THR A 121 -0.10 11.91 -11.88
C THR A 121 -0.51 11.46 -10.49
N SER A 122 -1.22 10.33 -10.38
CA SER A 122 -1.75 9.85 -9.09
C SER A 122 -0.65 9.50 -8.09
N ALA A 123 0.49 8.97 -8.53
CA ALA A 123 1.61 8.68 -7.63
C ALA A 123 2.12 9.94 -6.92
N ARG A 124 2.34 11.01 -7.67
CA ARG A 124 2.73 12.32 -7.09
C ARG A 124 1.67 12.85 -6.13
N GLY A 125 0.38 12.70 -6.47
CA GLY A 125 -0.73 13.08 -5.60
C GLY A 125 -0.74 12.28 -4.31
N MET A 126 -0.58 10.96 -4.37
CA MET A 126 -0.50 10.10 -3.20
C MET A 126 0.71 10.42 -2.31
N GLN A 127 1.89 10.61 -2.90
CA GLN A 127 3.10 11.00 -2.18
C GLN A 127 2.91 12.34 -1.43
N LYS A 128 2.30 13.33 -2.09
CA LYS A 128 2.04 14.64 -1.49
C LYS A 128 1.09 14.55 -0.30
N LEU A 129 0.04 13.73 -0.40
CA LEU A 129 -0.92 13.53 0.69
C LEU A 129 -0.28 12.81 1.90
N LEU A 130 0.70 11.93 1.68
CA LEU A 130 1.40 11.21 2.73
C LEU A 130 2.64 11.93 3.26
N GLU A 131 3.02 13.06 2.68
CA GLU A 131 4.19 13.84 3.10
C GLU A 131 4.27 14.09 4.62
N PRO A 132 3.15 14.43 5.32
CA PRO A 132 3.16 14.62 6.77
C PRO A 132 3.53 13.38 7.58
N LEU A 133 3.38 12.18 7.02
CA LEU A 133 3.70 10.91 7.69
C LEU A 133 5.17 10.52 7.58
N ASN A 134 5.93 11.15 6.69
CA ASN A 134 7.35 10.91 6.49
C ASN A 134 7.69 9.43 6.17
N TRP A 135 6.86 8.77 5.36
CA TRP A 135 7.11 7.39 4.95
C TRP A 135 8.26 7.31 3.95
N GLU A 136 9.14 6.35 4.13
CA GLU A 136 10.19 6.06 3.16
C GLU A 136 9.62 5.35 1.93
N THR A 137 10.14 5.65 0.76
CA THR A 137 9.81 4.90 -0.46
C THR A 137 10.60 3.60 -0.50
N ALA A 138 9.90 2.47 -0.63
CA ALA A 138 10.49 1.12 -0.59
C ALA A 138 10.82 0.55 -1.98
N ALA A 139 10.22 1.09 -3.04
CA ALA A 139 10.41 0.61 -4.40
C ALA A 139 10.14 1.72 -5.43
N ASP A 140 10.66 1.55 -6.63
CA ASP A 140 10.38 2.44 -7.76
C ASP A 140 8.89 2.45 -8.10
N THR A 141 8.38 3.63 -8.45
CA THR A 141 6.98 3.78 -8.88
C THR A 141 6.75 3.07 -10.20
N VAL A 142 5.67 2.27 -10.28
CA VAL A 142 5.22 1.66 -11.53
C VAL A 142 4.14 2.52 -12.15
N THR A 143 4.36 2.91 -13.41
CA THR A 143 3.41 3.72 -14.18
C THR A 143 2.73 2.87 -15.25
N LEU A 144 1.40 2.74 -15.13
CA LEU A 144 0.57 2.05 -16.10
C LEU A 144 -0.08 3.06 -17.07
N ARG A 145 -0.32 2.61 -18.30
CA ARG A 145 -1.08 3.38 -19.28
C ARG A 145 -2.28 2.57 -19.75
N SER A 146 -3.37 2.67 -18.98
CA SER A 146 -4.62 1.92 -19.10
C SER A 146 -4.46 0.42 -18.78
N ALA A 147 -4.19 -0.43 -19.78
CA ALA A 147 -3.96 -1.86 -19.59
C ALA A 147 -2.47 -2.17 -19.39
N LEU A 148 -2.21 -3.25 -18.68
CA LEU A 148 -0.84 -3.73 -18.47
C LEU A 148 -0.23 -4.23 -19.79
N ARG A 149 0.96 -3.75 -20.11
CA ARG A 149 1.76 -4.17 -21.26
C ARG A 149 2.97 -4.97 -20.79
N GLN A 150 3.62 -5.69 -21.71
CA GLN A 150 4.74 -6.58 -21.39
C GLN A 150 5.87 -5.86 -20.63
N GLY A 151 6.31 -4.68 -21.06
CA GLY A 151 7.37 -3.93 -20.37
C GLY A 151 6.98 -3.48 -18.95
N GLN A 152 5.70 -3.23 -18.69
CA GLN A 152 5.20 -2.87 -17.36
C GLN A 152 5.10 -4.09 -16.42
N GLN A 153 5.05 -5.29 -16.97
CA GLN A 153 5.12 -6.52 -16.20
C GLN A 153 6.51 -6.69 -15.57
N GLU A 154 7.55 -6.37 -16.31
CA GLU A 154 8.93 -6.34 -15.80
C GLU A 154 9.11 -5.30 -14.69
N ASP A 155 8.45 -4.13 -14.81
CA ASP A 155 8.45 -3.10 -13.76
C ASP A 155 7.77 -3.59 -12.48
N LEU A 156 6.67 -4.35 -12.58
CA LEU A 156 6.02 -4.97 -11.43
C LEU A 156 6.89 -6.06 -10.79
N GLU A 157 7.60 -6.85 -11.58
CA GLU A 157 8.53 -7.86 -11.08
C GLU A 157 9.70 -7.20 -10.32
N ARG A 158 10.23 -6.11 -10.85
CA ARG A 158 11.27 -5.32 -10.18
C ARG A 158 10.75 -4.72 -8.87
N MET A 159 9.55 -4.12 -8.86
CA MET A 159 8.91 -3.62 -7.64
C MET A 159 8.74 -4.73 -6.61
N ALA A 160 8.30 -5.92 -7.01
CA ALA A 160 8.15 -7.06 -6.11
C ALA A 160 9.47 -7.47 -5.48
N ALA A 161 10.56 -7.49 -6.26
CA ALA A 161 11.89 -7.81 -5.75
C ALA A 161 12.39 -6.75 -4.75
N GLN A 162 12.25 -5.47 -5.07
CA GLN A 162 12.62 -4.37 -4.17
C GLN A 162 11.84 -4.41 -2.86
N LEU A 163 10.52 -4.62 -2.93
CA LEU A 163 9.66 -4.75 -1.74
C LEU A 163 10.04 -5.97 -0.89
N ALA A 164 10.26 -7.13 -1.53
CA ALA A 164 10.65 -8.34 -0.81
C ALA A 164 12.00 -8.18 -0.09
N GLU A 165 12.97 -7.53 -0.71
CA GLU A 165 14.24 -7.18 -0.09
C GLU A 165 14.04 -6.24 1.10
N SER A 166 13.25 -5.17 0.92
CA SER A 166 12.96 -4.19 1.97
C SER A 166 12.22 -4.82 3.16
N VAL A 167 11.30 -5.75 2.93
CA VAL A 167 10.56 -6.46 4.00
C VAL A 167 11.49 -7.35 4.80
N LYS A 168 12.48 -7.98 4.16
CA LYS A 168 13.43 -8.89 4.80
C LYS A 168 14.58 -8.17 5.52
N ALA A 169 14.87 -6.94 5.12
CA ALA A 169 15.88 -6.11 5.77
C ALA A 169 15.44 -5.66 7.17
#